data_53f500e7b24e01997108e5aa158fbf46
#
_entry.id   53f500e7b24e01997108e5aa158fbf46
#
_cell.length_a   1.000
_cell.length_b   1.000
_cell.length_c   1.000
_cell.angle_alpha   90.00
_cell.angle_beta   90.00
_cell.angle_gamma   90.00
#
_symmetry.space_group_name_H-M   'P 1'
#
loop_
_entity.id
_entity.type
_entity.pdbx_description
1 polymer ?
#
loop_
_entity_poly.entity_id
_entity_poly.type
_entity_poly.pdbx_seq_one_letter_code
_entity_poly.pdbx_strand_id
1 'polypeptide(L)'
;GCKEGCAEGECGACSILVARSDGEGSRWTALNACLLPAASLDGQEIITSEGLGSVADLHPVQEEMANRGGSQCGYCTPGFVCSMAAEYYRPERTGTPAVSAGDGGAHECGPNGFDLHALSGNLCRCTGYRPIRDAAYALGDPAGDDQLAARTQHRAPAPVATDIQRADTPTGALGRFRRPADLDQVLQILAAEPESVLVAGGTDWGVEVNTKGARARSVLAIDRLH
;
A
#
# COMPACT_ATOMS: atom_id res chain seq x y z
N GLY A 1 -8.92 -10.80 4.37
CA GLY A 1 -7.65 -10.23 4.73
C GLY A 1 -6.61 -10.23 3.63
N CYS A 2 -5.51 -9.59 3.91
CA CYS A 2 -4.34 -9.55 3.06
C CYS A 2 -3.90 -10.96 2.63
N LYS A 3 -3.56 -11.15 1.35
CA LYS A 3 -3.17 -12.45 0.76
C LYS A 3 -1.76 -12.37 0.19
N GLU A 4 -0.95 -13.39 0.42
CA GLU A 4 0.34 -13.52 -0.24
C GLU A 4 0.21 -14.43 -1.47
N GLY A 5 0.38 -13.85 -2.67
CA GLY A 5 0.26 -14.57 -3.93
C GLY A 5 1.59 -14.81 -4.62
N CYS A 6 2.40 -13.79 -4.80
CA CYS A 6 3.70 -13.87 -5.46
C CYS A 6 4.89 -13.69 -4.50
N ALA A 7 4.71 -12.98 -3.39
CA ALA A 7 5.78 -12.58 -2.47
C ALA A 7 6.88 -11.68 -3.11
N GLU A 8 6.61 -11.14 -4.29
CA GLU A 8 7.54 -10.35 -5.11
C GLU A 8 7.03 -8.93 -5.41
N GLY A 9 5.85 -8.55 -4.86
CA GLY A 9 5.29 -7.23 -5.06
C GLY A 9 4.58 -7.01 -6.39
N GLU A 10 4.34 -8.07 -7.19
CA GLU A 10 3.78 -7.94 -8.54
C GLU A 10 2.27 -8.16 -8.61
N CYS A 11 1.72 -9.09 -7.80
CA CYS A 11 0.31 -9.48 -7.95
C CYS A 11 -0.67 -8.59 -7.20
N GLY A 12 -0.22 -7.77 -6.27
CA GLY A 12 -1.03 -6.84 -5.50
C GLY A 12 -2.03 -7.47 -4.51
N ALA A 13 -2.10 -8.81 -4.39
CA ALA A 13 -3.06 -9.47 -3.49
C ALA A 13 -2.83 -9.14 -2.00
N CYS A 14 -1.64 -8.68 -1.66
CA CYS A 14 -1.23 -8.25 -0.32
C CYS A 14 -1.41 -6.76 -0.05
N SER A 15 -1.99 -5.99 -0.96
CA SER A 15 -2.08 -4.54 -0.80
C SER A 15 -2.81 -4.15 0.49
N ILE A 16 -2.26 -3.16 1.15
CA ILE A 16 -2.81 -2.46 2.32
C ILE A 16 -2.83 -0.95 2.02
N LEU A 17 -3.66 -0.20 2.72
CA LEU A 17 -3.64 1.25 2.68
C LEU A 17 -2.74 1.79 3.77
N VAL A 18 -1.92 2.77 3.42
CA VAL A 18 -1.10 3.53 4.36
C VAL A 18 -1.36 5.01 4.13
N ALA A 19 -1.63 5.76 5.20
CA ALA A 19 -1.74 7.20 5.12
C ALA A 19 -0.36 7.82 4.88
N ARG A 20 -0.22 8.59 3.81
CA ARG A 20 1.01 9.32 3.46
C ARG A 20 0.75 10.81 3.43
N SER A 21 1.69 11.61 3.95
CA SER A 21 1.57 13.06 3.87
C SER A 21 1.55 13.54 2.42
N ASP A 22 0.68 14.48 2.13
CA ASP A 22 0.53 15.13 0.83
C ASP A 22 0.23 16.63 1.08
N GLY A 23 1.27 17.44 1.01
CA GLY A 23 1.20 18.84 1.45
C GLY A 23 0.80 18.97 2.92
N GLU A 24 -0.24 19.75 3.18
CA GLU A 24 -0.83 19.92 4.52
C GLU A 24 -1.82 18.80 4.90
N GLY A 25 -2.22 17.99 3.93
CA GLY A 25 -3.12 16.87 4.12
C GLY A 25 -2.41 15.51 4.07
N SER A 26 -3.18 14.51 3.71
CA SER A 26 -2.67 13.17 3.43
C SER A 26 -3.46 12.50 2.31
N ARG A 27 -2.88 11.45 1.76
CA ARG A 27 -3.56 10.53 0.84
C ARG A 27 -3.42 9.10 1.30
N TRP A 28 -4.40 8.30 1.01
CA TRP A 28 -4.30 6.86 1.15
C TRP A 28 -3.49 6.30 -0.02
N THR A 29 -2.46 5.53 0.29
CA THR A 29 -1.59 4.91 -0.72
C THR A 29 -1.64 3.40 -0.55
N ALA A 30 -1.95 2.69 -1.63
CA ALA A 30 -1.89 1.23 -1.64
C ALA A 30 -0.43 0.76 -1.76
N LEU A 31 0.00 -0.09 -0.82
CA LEU A 31 1.35 -0.65 -0.78
C LEU A 31 1.29 -2.18 -0.67
N ASN A 32 2.23 -2.85 -1.32
CA ASN A 32 2.36 -4.31 -1.25
C ASN A 32 3.00 -4.75 0.07
N ALA A 33 2.19 -5.21 1.02
CA ALA A 33 2.64 -5.59 2.36
C ALA A 33 3.66 -6.74 2.38
N CYS A 34 3.69 -7.60 1.36
CA CYS A 34 4.66 -8.69 1.28
C CYS A 34 6.12 -8.22 1.20
N LEU A 35 6.36 -6.99 0.73
CA LEU A 35 7.71 -6.43 0.59
C LEU A 35 8.12 -5.53 1.76
N LEU A 36 7.15 -5.11 2.59
CA LEU A 36 7.41 -4.16 3.66
C LEU A 36 7.85 -4.88 4.94
N PRO A 37 9.03 -4.58 5.48
CA PRO A 37 9.35 -4.99 6.86
C PRO A 37 8.30 -4.40 7.82
N ALA A 38 7.70 -5.22 8.69
CA ALA A 38 6.66 -4.74 9.61
C ALA A 38 7.14 -3.57 10.48
N ALA A 39 8.42 -3.58 10.86
CA ALA A 39 9.05 -2.49 11.60
C ALA A 39 9.08 -1.16 10.82
N SER A 40 9.01 -1.20 9.48
CA SER A 40 8.97 0.01 8.66
C SER A 40 7.63 0.74 8.72
N LEU A 41 6.61 0.11 9.27
CA LEU A 41 5.28 0.68 9.44
C LEU A 41 5.05 1.29 10.83
N ASP A 42 6.07 1.24 11.69
CA ASP A 42 5.99 1.82 13.04
C ASP A 42 5.66 3.31 12.99
N GLY A 43 4.64 3.71 13.78
CA GLY A 43 4.13 5.07 13.83
C GLY A 43 3.23 5.48 12.67
N GLN A 44 2.93 4.60 11.70
CA GLN A 44 2.09 4.91 10.55
C GLN A 44 0.65 4.38 10.72
N GLU A 45 -0.28 5.02 10.06
CA GLU A 45 -1.69 4.57 9.99
C GLU A 45 -1.87 3.61 8.83
N ILE A 46 -2.44 2.44 9.15
CA ILE A 46 -2.60 1.34 8.20
C ILE A 46 -4.05 0.86 8.23
N ILE A 47 -4.61 0.60 7.05
CA ILE A 47 -5.92 -0.02 6.90
C ILE A 47 -5.77 -1.23 5.97
N THR A 48 -6.29 -2.35 6.39
CA THR A 48 -6.45 -3.54 5.54
C THR A 48 -7.84 -3.55 4.91
N SER A 49 -8.06 -4.43 3.94
CA SER A 49 -9.39 -4.57 3.32
C SER A 49 -10.50 -4.87 4.32
N GLU A 50 -10.19 -5.50 5.46
CA GLU A 50 -11.15 -5.76 6.54
C GLU A 50 -11.42 -4.53 7.41
N GLY A 51 -10.47 -3.61 7.47
CA GLY A 51 -10.63 -2.34 8.19
C GLY A 51 -11.46 -1.31 7.44
N LEU A 52 -11.79 -1.53 6.16
CA LEU A 52 -12.62 -0.63 5.37
C LEU A 52 -14.11 -0.78 5.70
N GLY A 53 -14.57 -2.01 5.93
CA GLY A 53 -15.97 -2.28 6.21
C GLY A 53 -16.19 -3.71 6.68
N SER A 54 -17.41 -4.01 7.10
CA SER A 54 -17.83 -5.32 7.59
C SER A 54 -18.93 -5.92 6.72
N VAL A 55 -19.27 -7.20 6.95
CA VAL A 55 -20.37 -7.86 6.24
C VAL A 55 -21.72 -7.16 6.46
N ALA A 56 -21.91 -6.51 7.62
CA ALA A 56 -23.13 -5.77 7.94
C ALA A 56 -23.12 -4.33 7.38
N ASP A 57 -21.95 -3.79 7.09
CA ASP A 57 -21.76 -2.42 6.63
C ASP A 57 -20.54 -2.39 5.70
N LEU A 58 -20.78 -2.69 4.43
CA LEU A 58 -19.73 -2.74 3.42
C LEU A 58 -19.31 -1.32 3.03
N HIS A 59 -18.01 -1.13 2.93
CA HIS A 59 -17.46 0.07 2.28
C HIS A 59 -17.92 0.14 0.81
N PRO A 60 -18.18 1.32 0.21
CA PRO A 60 -18.66 1.45 -1.17
C PRO A 60 -17.85 0.65 -2.20
N VAL A 61 -16.53 0.60 -2.04
CA VAL A 61 -15.64 -0.23 -2.89
C VAL A 61 -15.94 -1.73 -2.75
N GLN A 62 -16.17 -2.21 -1.54
CA GLN A 62 -16.51 -3.62 -1.30
C GLN A 62 -17.89 -3.94 -1.87
N GLU A 63 -18.83 -3.04 -1.71
CA GLU A 63 -20.20 -3.18 -2.21
C GLU A 63 -20.22 -3.25 -3.74
N GLU A 64 -19.58 -2.32 -4.44
CA GLU A 64 -19.52 -2.31 -5.90
C GLU A 64 -18.79 -3.54 -6.46
N MET A 65 -17.69 -3.97 -5.81
CA MET A 65 -17.00 -5.21 -6.16
C MET A 65 -17.90 -6.44 -6.05
N ALA A 66 -18.74 -6.50 -5.00
CA ALA A 66 -19.69 -7.60 -4.79
C ALA A 66 -20.83 -7.53 -5.83
N ASN A 67 -21.46 -6.37 -5.99
CA ASN A 67 -22.64 -6.18 -6.84
C ASN A 67 -22.35 -6.42 -8.32
N ARG A 68 -21.14 -6.11 -8.78
CA ARG A 68 -20.73 -6.24 -10.20
C ARG A 68 -19.97 -7.53 -10.51
N GLY A 69 -19.79 -8.41 -9.53
CA GLY A 69 -19.07 -9.67 -9.75
C GLY A 69 -17.56 -9.47 -9.93
N GLY A 70 -16.99 -8.41 -9.36
CA GLY A 70 -15.55 -8.14 -9.32
C GLY A 70 -14.76 -9.14 -8.51
N SER A 71 -15.43 -10.03 -7.78
CA SER A 71 -14.83 -11.10 -6.99
C SER A 71 -15.42 -12.46 -7.41
N GLN A 72 -14.55 -13.42 -7.79
CA GLN A 72 -14.95 -14.81 -8.05
C GLN A 72 -14.31 -15.74 -7.03
N CYS A 73 -13.06 -16.15 -7.21
CA CYS A 73 -12.38 -16.98 -6.20
C CYS A 73 -12.05 -16.22 -4.90
N GLY A 74 -12.06 -14.88 -4.93
CA GLY A 74 -11.83 -14.01 -3.78
C GLY A 74 -10.36 -13.80 -3.40
N TYR A 75 -9.42 -14.46 -4.06
CA TYR A 75 -8.01 -14.40 -3.64
C TYR A 75 -7.38 -13.03 -3.85
N CYS A 76 -7.57 -12.42 -5.02
CA CYS A 76 -7.04 -11.08 -5.34
C CYS A 76 -7.90 -9.93 -4.78
N THR A 77 -9.13 -10.23 -4.36
CA THR A 77 -10.13 -9.23 -3.97
C THR A 77 -9.66 -8.27 -2.88
N PRO A 78 -9.01 -8.70 -1.78
CA PRO A 78 -8.53 -7.77 -0.76
C PRO A 78 -7.55 -6.73 -1.30
N GLY A 79 -6.65 -7.14 -2.21
CA GLY A 79 -5.71 -6.24 -2.84
C GLY A 79 -6.39 -5.21 -3.75
N PHE A 80 -7.30 -5.65 -4.62
CA PHE A 80 -8.09 -4.74 -5.45
C PHE A 80 -8.91 -3.75 -4.63
N VAL A 81 -9.51 -4.21 -3.54
CA VAL A 81 -10.29 -3.35 -2.63
C VAL A 81 -9.40 -2.25 -2.03
N CYS A 82 -8.19 -2.57 -1.58
CA CYS A 82 -7.26 -1.56 -1.06
C CYS A 82 -6.81 -0.59 -2.16
N SER A 83 -6.39 -1.08 -3.33
CA SER A 83 -5.96 -0.22 -4.43
C SER A 83 -7.09 0.68 -4.95
N MET A 84 -8.31 0.12 -5.05
CA MET A 84 -9.50 0.86 -5.45
C MET A 84 -9.90 1.92 -4.40
N ALA A 85 -9.76 1.61 -3.10
CA ALA A 85 -10.04 2.55 -2.03
C ALA A 85 -9.01 3.70 -1.99
N ALA A 86 -7.73 3.44 -2.30
CA ALA A 86 -6.74 4.50 -2.42
C ALA A 86 -7.15 5.53 -3.48
N GLU A 87 -7.62 5.07 -4.63
CA GLU A 87 -8.09 5.92 -5.72
C GLU A 87 -9.46 6.54 -5.42
N TYR A 88 -10.34 5.82 -4.71
CA TYR A 88 -11.64 6.34 -4.27
C TYR A 88 -11.50 7.60 -3.42
N TYR A 89 -10.48 7.65 -2.56
CA TYR A 89 -10.16 8.79 -1.70
C TYR A 89 -9.16 9.78 -2.31
N ARG A 90 -8.78 9.61 -3.58
CA ARG A 90 -7.88 10.57 -4.24
C ARG A 90 -8.54 11.96 -4.27
N PRO A 91 -7.86 13.00 -3.77
CA PRO A 91 -8.35 14.37 -3.91
C PRO A 91 -8.66 14.71 -5.37
N GLU A 92 -9.71 15.46 -5.62
CA GLU A 92 -10.11 15.93 -6.96
C GLU A 92 -10.48 14.80 -7.97
N ARG A 93 -10.68 13.56 -7.51
CA ARG A 93 -11.04 12.44 -8.41
C ARG A 93 -12.23 12.79 -9.30
N THR A 94 -13.30 13.30 -8.71
CA THR A 94 -14.54 13.62 -9.41
C THR A 94 -14.46 14.85 -10.30
N GLY A 95 -13.47 15.72 -10.10
CA GLY A 95 -13.16 16.83 -10.98
C GLY A 95 -12.30 16.47 -12.19
N THR A 96 -11.83 15.23 -12.30
CA THR A 96 -10.96 14.79 -13.39
C THR A 96 -11.82 14.45 -14.62
N PRO A 97 -11.64 15.11 -15.78
CA PRO A 97 -12.39 14.76 -16.99
C PRO A 97 -12.09 13.32 -17.42
N ALA A 98 -13.11 12.60 -17.87
CA ALA A 98 -12.91 11.35 -18.57
C ALA A 98 -12.06 11.61 -19.83
N VAL A 99 -10.89 11.00 -19.92
CA VAL A 99 -10.01 11.15 -21.07
C VAL A 99 -10.25 9.96 -22.00
N SER A 100 -10.66 10.25 -23.23
CA SER A 100 -10.83 9.22 -24.24
C SER A 100 -9.46 8.62 -24.62
N ALA A 101 -9.41 7.30 -24.73
CA ALA A 101 -8.25 6.55 -25.18
C ALA A 101 -7.84 7.00 -26.61
N GLY A 102 -7.02 8.01 -26.73
CA GLY A 102 -6.61 8.57 -28.02
C GLY A 102 -5.46 9.56 -27.95
N ASP A 103 -5.26 10.19 -26.81
CA ASP A 103 -4.21 11.20 -26.63
C ASP A 103 -2.99 10.55 -25.99
N GLY A 104 -2.13 10.01 -26.79
CA GLY A 104 -0.86 9.33 -26.48
C GLY A 104 -0.19 9.61 -25.14
N GLY A 105 -0.69 9.01 -24.05
CA GLY A 105 -0.17 9.15 -22.70
C GLY A 105 -1.18 9.52 -21.63
N ALA A 106 -2.43 9.78 -21.98
CA ALA A 106 -3.48 10.06 -21.00
C ALA A 106 -3.94 8.78 -20.29
N HIS A 107 -4.03 8.83 -18.98
CA HIS A 107 -4.58 7.77 -18.13
C HIS A 107 -6.05 7.49 -18.53
N GLU A 108 -6.45 6.21 -18.54
CA GLU A 108 -7.83 5.82 -18.78
C GLU A 108 -8.69 6.15 -17.56
N CYS A 109 -9.26 7.35 -17.52
CA CYS A 109 -10.19 7.76 -16.46
C CYS A 109 -11.62 7.41 -16.84
N GLY A 110 -12.35 6.84 -15.91
CA GLY A 110 -13.78 6.56 -16.03
C GLY A 110 -14.63 7.83 -15.96
N PRO A 111 -15.96 7.69 -16.23
CA PRO A 111 -16.88 8.81 -16.19
C PRO A 111 -17.00 9.48 -14.80
N ASN A 112 -16.61 8.77 -13.77
CA ASN A 112 -16.54 9.24 -12.37
C ASN A 112 -15.15 9.75 -11.98
N GLY A 113 -14.23 9.94 -12.93
CA GLY A 113 -12.88 10.39 -12.70
C GLY A 113 -11.92 9.34 -12.15
N PHE A 114 -12.35 8.08 -12.00
CA PHE A 114 -11.51 7.00 -11.51
C PHE A 114 -10.42 6.65 -12.51
N ASP A 115 -9.16 6.73 -12.11
CA ASP A 115 -8.01 6.35 -12.94
C ASP A 115 -7.73 4.85 -12.78
N LEU A 116 -7.91 4.08 -13.87
CA LEU A 116 -7.64 2.64 -13.86
C LEU A 116 -6.17 2.29 -13.61
N HIS A 117 -5.25 3.22 -13.83
CA HIS A 117 -3.84 3.01 -13.50
C HIS A 117 -3.62 2.66 -12.02
N ALA A 118 -4.51 3.15 -11.14
CA ALA A 118 -4.49 2.78 -9.72
C ALA A 118 -4.61 1.27 -9.47
N LEU A 119 -5.13 0.51 -10.42
CA LEU A 119 -5.30 -0.94 -10.33
C LEU A 119 -4.22 -1.72 -11.10
N SER A 120 -3.28 -1.06 -11.76
CA SER A 120 -2.28 -1.72 -12.63
C SER A 120 -1.33 -2.65 -11.87
N GLY A 121 -1.15 -2.44 -10.56
CA GLY A 121 -0.38 -3.31 -9.67
C GLY A 121 -1.14 -4.54 -9.15
N ASN A 122 -2.36 -4.82 -9.64
CA ASN A 122 -3.18 -5.92 -9.16
C ASN A 122 -3.48 -6.92 -10.28
N LEU A 123 -3.31 -8.21 -9.99
CA LEU A 123 -3.58 -9.30 -10.93
C LEU A 123 -4.81 -10.11 -10.51
N CYS A 124 -5.68 -10.39 -11.49
CA CYS A 124 -6.83 -11.28 -11.35
C CYS A 124 -6.85 -12.30 -12.48
N ARG A 125 -6.96 -13.58 -12.14
CA ARG A 125 -7.05 -14.67 -13.13
C ARG A 125 -8.48 -15.03 -13.51
N CYS A 126 -9.46 -14.72 -12.67
CA CYS A 126 -10.81 -15.25 -12.78
C CYS A 126 -11.77 -14.36 -13.59
N THR A 127 -11.73 -13.03 -13.34
CA THR A 127 -12.81 -12.10 -13.77
C THR A 127 -12.65 -11.55 -15.17
N GLY A 128 -11.43 -11.58 -15.75
CA GLY A 128 -11.10 -10.88 -16.99
C GLY A 128 -11.11 -9.36 -16.84
N TYR A 129 -11.03 -8.84 -15.63
CA TYR A 129 -10.91 -7.43 -15.21
C TYR A 129 -12.14 -6.54 -15.48
N ARG A 130 -13.00 -6.84 -16.44
CA ARG A 130 -14.18 -6.01 -16.78
C ARG A 130 -15.09 -5.74 -15.58
N PRO A 131 -15.52 -6.75 -14.80
CA PRO A 131 -16.35 -6.51 -13.62
C PRO A 131 -15.66 -5.61 -12.57
N ILE A 132 -14.33 -5.73 -12.44
CA ILE A 132 -13.54 -4.90 -11.52
C ILE A 132 -13.50 -3.44 -12.00
N ARG A 133 -13.25 -3.21 -13.30
CA ARG A 133 -13.34 -1.89 -13.93
C ARG A 133 -14.74 -1.29 -13.78
N ASP A 134 -15.77 -2.08 -14.04
CA ASP A 134 -17.14 -1.63 -13.95
C ASP A 134 -17.54 -1.27 -12.52
N ALA A 135 -16.96 -1.98 -11.50
CA ALA A 135 -17.07 -1.62 -10.09
C ALA A 135 -16.37 -0.28 -9.80
N ALA A 136 -15.15 -0.09 -10.29
CA ALA A 136 -14.40 1.16 -10.12
C ALA A 136 -15.15 2.37 -10.73
N TYR A 137 -15.72 2.20 -11.91
CA TYR A 137 -16.44 3.26 -12.62
C TYR A 137 -17.85 3.55 -12.06
N ALA A 138 -18.36 2.68 -11.21
CA ALA A 138 -19.63 2.89 -10.53
C ALA A 138 -19.53 3.64 -9.21
N LEU A 139 -18.32 3.79 -8.67
CA LEU A 139 -18.09 4.47 -7.40
C LEU A 139 -18.55 5.93 -7.47
N GLY A 140 -19.40 6.31 -6.53
CA GLY A 140 -19.75 7.70 -6.27
C GLY A 140 -18.65 8.46 -5.54
N ASP A 141 -19.01 9.59 -4.97
CA ASP A 141 -18.15 10.35 -4.06
C ASP A 141 -18.20 9.77 -2.65
N PRO A 142 -17.14 9.95 -1.84
CA PRO A 142 -17.22 9.66 -0.42
C PRO A 142 -18.37 10.44 0.25
N ALA A 143 -19.06 9.79 1.19
CA ALA A 143 -20.09 10.44 1.97
C ALA A 143 -19.51 11.61 2.79
N GLY A 144 -20.33 12.62 3.06
CA GLY A 144 -19.86 13.81 3.79
C GLY A 144 -19.41 13.55 5.22
N ASP A 145 -19.81 12.43 5.81
CA ASP A 145 -19.44 11.95 7.14
C ASP A 145 -18.41 10.79 7.10
N ASP A 146 -17.85 10.49 5.92
CA ASP A 146 -16.83 9.45 5.76
C ASP A 146 -15.54 9.86 6.48
N GLN A 147 -15.20 9.09 7.51
CA GLN A 147 -14.04 9.35 8.36
C GLN A 147 -12.71 9.17 7.62
N LEU A 148 -12.63 8.27 6.64
CA LEU A 148 -11.41 8.04 5.86
C LEU A 148 -11.20 9.16 4.82
N ALA A 149 -12.29 9.74 4.29
CA ALA A 149 -12.22 10.95 3.49
C ALA A 149 -11.81 12.16 4.36
N ALA A 150 -12.43 12.33 5.53
CA ALA A 150 -12.08 13.40 6.47
C ALA A 150 -10.61 13.29 6.93
N ARG A 151 -10.08 12.07 7.07
CA ARG A 151 -8.68 11.82 7.44
C ARG A 151 -7.70 12.44 6.43
N THR A 152 -8.04 12.53 5.17
CA THR A 152 -7.16 13.12 4.13
C THR A 152 -6.93 14.61 4.31
N GLN A 153 -7.80 15.30 5.06
CA GLN A 153 -7.66 16.74 5.36
C GLN A 153 -6.57 17.04 6.40
N HIS A 154 -6.02 16.03 7.03
CA HIS A 154 -5.00 16.17 8.06
C HIS A 154 -3.71 15.47 7.63
N ARG A 155 -2.58 16.04 8.01
CA ARG A 155 -1.27 15.46 7.71
C ARG A 155 -1.13 14.08 8.33
N ALA A 156 -0.61 13.13 7.55
CA ALA A 156 -0.33 11.79 8.06
C ALA A 156 0.87 11.80 9.03
N PRO A 157 0.87 10.91 10.03
CA PRO A 157 2.04 10.77 10.88
C PRO A 157 3.24 10.34 10.02
N ALA A 158 4.37 11.01 10.24
CA ALA A 158 5.62 10.62 9.61
C ALA A 158 6.13 9.32 10.24
N PRO A 159 6.82 8.47 9.47
CA PRO A 159 7.54 7.35 10.04
C PRO A 159 8.44 7.80 11.20
N VAL A 160 8.37 7.12 12.33
CA VAL A 160 9.17 7.51 13.51
C VAL A 160 10.59 6.95 13.44
N ALA A 161 11.53 7.59 14.13
CA ALA A 161 12.84 7.01 14.36
C ALA A 161 12.67 5.73 15.18
N THR A 162 13.19 4.63 14.68
CA THR A 162 12.91 3.29 15.20
C THR A 162 14.21 2.53 15.40
N ASP A 163 14.32 1.81 16.51
CA ASP A 163 15.41 0.86 16.78
C ASP A 163 14.81 -0.38 17.45
N ILE A 164 14.53 -1.39 16.64
CA ILE A 164 13.92 -2.64 17.08
C ILE A 164 14.95 -3.74 17.01
N GLN A 165 15.21 -4.39 18.13
CA GLN A 165 16.06 -5.57 18.22
C GLN A 165 15.21 -6.79 18.52
N ARG A 166 15.34 -7.82 17.68
CA ARG A 166 14.69 -9.10 17.90
C ARG A 166 15.64 -10.04 18.67
N ALA A 167 15.23 -10.43 19.86
CA ALA A 167 16.03 -11.27 20.75
C ALA A 167 16.03 -12.75 20.36
N ASP A 168 14.95 -13.26 19.77
CA ASP A 168 14.72 -14.68 19.54
C ASP A 168 14.54 -15.00 18.05
N THR A 169 15.62 -15.44 17.41
CA THR A 169 15.50 -16.18 16.15
C THR A 169 15.83 -17.65 16.40
N PRO A 170 15.24 -18.61 15.69
CA PRO A 170 15.58 -20.04 15.82
C PRO A 170 17.06 -20.33 15.61
N THR A 171 17.81 -19.42 15.01
CA THR A 171 19.25 -19.52 14.73
C THR A 171 20.10 -18.78 15.74
N GLY A 172 19.50 -18.14 16.77
CA GLY A 172 20.23 -17.34 17.77
C GLY A 172 20.84 -16.03 17.23
N ALA A 173 20.60 -15.70 15.96
CA ALA A 173 21.09 -14.45 15.37
C ALA A 173 20.14 -13.30 15.71
N LEU A 174 20.67 -12.27 16.39
CA LEU A 174 19.93 -11.04 16.66
C LEU A 174 19.72 -10.27 15.35
N GLY A 175 18.47 -10.06 14.96
CA GLY A 175 18.12 -9.14 13.90
C GLY A 175 17.82 -7.76 14.46
N ARG A 176 18.36 -6.71 13.85
CA ARG A 176 18.12 -5.33 14.26
C ARG A 176 17.59 -4.53 13.07
N PHE A 177 16.46 -3.85 13.26
CA PHE A 177 15.92 -2.88 12.31
C PHE A 177 16.07 -1.49 12.90
N ARG A 178 16.68 -0.58 12.15
CA ARG A 178 16.86 0.80 12.55
C ARG A 178 16.37 1.75 11.46
N ARG A 179 15.72 2.81 11.90
CA ARG A 179 15.38 3.96 11.08
C ARG A 179 15.97 5.20 11.71
N PRO A 180 17.18 5.61 11.32
CA PRO A 180 17.85 6.80 11.87
C PRO A 180 17.07 8.07 11.56
N ALA A 181 17.28 9.11 12.39
CA ALA A 181 16.62 10.39 12.22
C ALA A 181 17.24 11.24 11.11
N ASP A 182 18.53 11.07 10.86
CA ASP A 182 19.33 11.90 9.96
C ASP A 182 20.46 11.11 9.29
N LEU A 183 21.11 11.75 8.31
CA LEU A 183 22.20 11.18 7.54
C LEU A 183 23.44 10.90 8.38
N ASP A 184 23.75 11.75 9.35
CA ASP A 184 24.94 11.57 10.19
C ASP A 184 24.84 10.27 11.00
N GLN A 185 23.67 9.96 11.54
CA GLN A 185 23.41 8.70 12.22
C GLN A 185 23.53 7.50 11.27
N VAL A 186 23.04 7.62 10.02
CA VAL A 186 23.24 6.57 9.00
C VAL A 186 24.71 6.29 8.78
N LEU A 187 25.50 7.33 8.55
CA LEU A 187 26.94 7.22 8.29
C LEU A 187 27.70 6.64 9.48
N GLN A 188 27.35 7.04 10.71
CA GLN A 188 27.93 6.48 11.92
C GLN A 188 27.65 4.98 12.07
N ILE A 189 26.39 4.58 11.78
CA ILE A 189 25.99 3.17 11.85
C ILE A 189 26.71 2.36 10.78
N LEU A 190 26.79 2.84 9.55
CA LEU A 190 27.50 2.15 8.46
C LEU A 190 29.00 2.04 8.71
N ALA A 191 29.60 3.05 9.33
CA ALA A 191 31.02 2.97 9.72
C ALA A 191 31.28 1.90 10.79
N ALA A 192 30.34 1.72 11.72
CA ALA A 192 30.43 0.72 12.79
C ALA A 192 29.98 -0.69 12.34
N GLU A 193 29.02 -0.76 11.44
CA GLU A 193 28.39 -1.99 10.96
C GLU A 193 28.28 -1.97 9.41
N PRO A 194 29.40 -2.13 8.68
CA PRO A 194 29.44 -2.00 7.21
C PRO A 194 28.59 -3.05 6.49
N GLU A 195 28.26 -4.18 7.15
CA GLU A 195 27.39 -5.24 6.63
C GLU A 195 25.89 -4.93 6.76
N SER A 196 25.50 -3.73 7.21
CA SER A 196 24.11 -3.33 7.32
C SER A 196 23.47 -3.25 5.94
N VAL A 197 22.27 -3.83 5.80
CA VAL A 197 21.48 -3.74 4.56
C VAL A 197 20.69 -2.43 4.58
N LEU A 198 20.93 -1.58 3.58
CA LEU A 198 20.16 -0.36 3.37
C LEU A 198 18.84 -0.67 2.69
N VAL A 199 17.74 -0.15 3.23
CA VAL A 199 16.41 -0.26 2.64
C VAL A 199 15.74 1.12 2.58
N ALA A 200 15.17 1.46 1.43
CA ALA A 200 14.27 2.60 1.28
C ALA A 200 12.82 2.12 1.18
N GLY A 201 12.39 1.64 0.02
CA GLY A 201 11.07 1.05 -0.18
C GLY A 201 10.98 -0.46 0.12
N GLY A 202 12.12 -1.13 0.32
CA GLY A 202 12.16 -2.57 0.59
C GLY A 202 11.90 -3.47 -0.62
N THR A 203 11.78 -2.92 -1.82
CA THR A 203 11.34 -3.65 -3.02
C THR A 203 12.32 -4.75 -3.45
N ASP A 204 13.62 -4.55 -3.36
CA ASP A 204 14.60 -5.60 -3.63
C ASP A 204 14.80 -6.50 -2.41
N TRP A 205 15.01 -5.90 -1.23
CA TRP A 205 15.26 -6.66 0.00
C TRP A 205 14.08 -7.55 0.39
N GLY A 206 12.84 -7.07 0.24
CA GLY A 206 11.64 -7.86 0.49
C GLY A 206 11.57 -9.10 -0.39
N VAL A 207 11.90 -8.99 -1.68
CA VAL A 207 11.96 -10.12 -2.61
C VAL A 207 13.04 -11.12 -2.17
N GLU A 208 14.24 -10.65 -1.86
CA GLU A 208 15.33 -11.52 -1.39
C GLU A 208 14.96 -12.29 -0.11
N VAL A 209 14.30 -11.61 0.84
CA VAL A 209 13.80 -12.22 2.07
C VAL A 209 12.77 -13.30 1.78
N ASN A 210 11.81 -13.00 0.91
CA ASN A 210 10.65 -13.88 0.65
C ASN A 210 11.04 -15.09 -0.22
N THR A 211 11.80 -14.86 -1.30
CA THR A 211 12.04 -15.87 -2.31
C THR A 211 13.33 -16.67 -2.06
N LYS A 212 14.35 -16.05 -1.49
CA LYS A 212 15.65 -16.67 -1.24
C LYS A 212 15.95 -16.92 0.24
N GLY A 213 15.05 -16.52 1.13
CA GLY A 213 15.26 -16.66 2.56
C GLY A 213 16.39 -15.79 3.12
N ALA A 214 16.74 -14.70 2.42
CA ALA A 214 17.79 -13.79 2.85
C ALA A 214 17.52 -13.27 4.26
N ARG A 215 18.59 -13.11 5.05
CA ARG A 215 18.51 -12.55 6.40
C ARG A 215 19.67 -11.59 6.60
N ALA A 216 19.42 -10.51 7.33
CA ALA A 216 20.46 -9.57 7.74
C ALA A 216 20.49 -9.44 9.27
N ARG A 217 21.69 -9.25 9.82
CA ARG A 217 21.85 -8.89 11.25
C ARG A 217 21.37 -7.48 11.52
N SER A 218 21.55 -6.59 10.55
CA SER A 218 21.22 -5.18 10.64
C SER A 218 20.55 -4.73 9.36
N VAL A 219 19.34 -4.19 9.47
CA VAL A 219 18.61 -3.51 8.41
C VAL A 219 18.49 -2.04 8.78
N LEU A 220 18.87 -1.17 7.85
CA LEU A 220 18.93 0.27 8.04
C LEU A 220 17.97 0.93 7.05
N ALA A 221 16.82 1.38 7.54
CA ALA A 221 15.83 2.08 6.72
C ALA A 221 16.20 3.55 6.57
N ILE A 222 16.23 4.03 5.33
CA ILE A 222 16.60 5.41 4.97
C ILE A 222 15.42 6.20 4.37
N ASP A 223 14.22 5.68 4.47
CA ASP A 223 12.97 6.24 3.93
C ASP A 223 12.53 7.54 4.62
N ARG A 224 13.19 7.94 5.70
CA ARG A 224 12.95 9.18 6.45
C ARG A 224 13.92 10.31 6.10
N LEU A 225 14.98 10.02 5.38
CA LEU A 225 15.98 11.02 5.00
C LEU A 225 15.44 11.90 3.87
N HIS A 226 15.48 13.21 4.05
CA HIS A 226 15.04 14.23 3.10
C HIS A 226 16.19 15.15 2.71
#